data_be50e5bddf84f85c57faf3bc67dde381
#
_entry.id   be50e5bddf84f85c57faf3bc67dde381
#
_cell.length_a   1.000
_cell.length_b   1.000
_cell.length_c   1.000
_cell.angle_alpha   90.00
_cell.angle_beta   90.00
_cell.angle_gamma   90.00
#
_symmetry.space_group_name_H-M   'P 1'
#
loop_
_entity.id
_entity.type
_entity.pdbx_description
1 polymer ?
#
loop_
_entity_poly.entity_id
_entity_poly.type
_entity_poly.pdbx_seq_one_letter_code
_entity_poly.pdbx_strand_id
1 'polypeptide(L)'
;QFSIPLSSCTYVDNIMDEYYGIDTYHVVADPNNEYIDHIDCWGKFLSPTKMLIREVPLSHSQYNMIEDVVSYFSSVLTSQGTPWEIYRVNTPSNQPYTNSLILNDKVFVPIMNSSWDGPALEVYESALPNHIIEPFTGSWQATDALHCRVKGIPDLNYLQFSQGDVNMDDSIDVLDVVFTVNHVLGMNALSANQIQIADMNNDSIVNILDVIQIVNLIIG
;
A
#
# COMPACT_ATOMS: atom_id res chain seq x y z
N GLN A 1 -28.97 0.57 11.27
CA GLN A 1 -28.06 -0.35 11.96
C GLN A 1 -28.08 -1.67 11.21
N PHE A 2 -27.17 -1.86 10.24
CA PHE A 2 -26.97 -3.15 9.61
C PHE A 2 -26.09 -3.98 10.53
N SER A 3 -26.67 -4.81 11.35
CA SER A 3 -25.93 -5.87 12.02
C SER A 3 -25.67 -6.97 10.98
N ILE A 4 -24.42 -7.10 10.52
CA ILE A 4 -24.00 -8.27 9.76
C ILE A 4 -24.12 -9.47 10.71
N PRO A 5 -24.83 -10.55 10.35
CA PRO A 5 -24.90 -11.74 11.20
C PRO A 5 -23.48 -12.31 11.44
N LEU A 6 -23.16 -12.70 12.68
CA LEU A 6 -21.86 -13.29 13.03
C LEU A 6 -21.42 -14.43 12.10
N SER A 7 -22.36 -15.18 11.52
CA SER A 7 -22.07 -16.23 10.53
C SER A 7 -21.53 -15.72 9.19
N SER A 8 -21.84 -14.48 8.80
CA SER A 8 -21.32 -13.87 7.58
C SER A 8 -19.89 -13.30 7.79
N CYS A 9 -19.56 -12.85 9.01
CA CYS A 9 -18.20 -12.42 9.34
C CYS A 9 -17.20 -13.58 9.21
N THR A 10 -17.51 -14.74 9.77
CA THR A 10 -16.62 -15.93 9.70
C THR A 10 -16.34 -16.36 8.26
N TYR A 11 -17.32 -16.24 7.35
CA TYR A 11 -17.10 -16.55 5.94
C TYR A 11 -16.13 -15.55 5.28
N VAL A 12 -16.30 -14.26 5.54
CA VAL A 12 -15.41 -13.21 5.03
C VAL A 12 -14.01 -13.36 5.62
N ASP A 13 -13.92 -13.60 6.93
CA ASP A 13 -12.63 -13.82 7.62
C ASP A 13 -11.86 -14.98 6.99
N ASN A 14 -12.52 -16.12 6.71
CA ASN A 14 -11.90 -17.27 6.05
C ASN A 14 -11.41 -16.94 4.62
N ILE A 15 -12.17 -16.15 3.86
CA ILE A 15 -11.75 -15.71 2.52
C ILE A 15 -10.55 -14.76 2.61
N MET A 16 -10.53 -13.84 3.59
CA MET A 16 -9.40 -12.93 3.80
C MET A 16 -8.14 -13.67 4.22
N ASP A 17 -8.26 -14.72 5.05
CA ASP A 17 -7.14 -15.59 5.41
C ASP A 17 -6.65 -16.40 4.19
N GLU A 18 -7.55 -17.13 3.52
CA GLU A 18 -7.21 -18.05 2.43
C GLU A 18 -6.60 -17.35 1.20
N TYR A 19 -7.13 -16.18 0.81
CA TYR A 19 -6.74 -15.51 -0.45
C TYR A 19 -5.77 -14.35 -0.25
N TYR A 20 -5.71 -13.75 0.96
CA TYR A 20 -4.88 -12.59 1.24
C TYR A 20 -3.89 -12.84 2.38
N GLY A 21 -3.93 -14.00 3.04
CA GLY A 21 -3.06 -14.33 4.16
C GLY A 21 -3.27 -13.38 5.37
N ILE A 22 -4.50 -12.92 5.59
CA ILE A 22 -4.84 -12.01 6.68
C ILE A 22 -5.39 -12.81 7.84
N ASP A 23 -4.58 -13.03 8.87
CA ASP A 23 -4.96 -13.78 10.10
C ASP A 23 -6.07 -13.09 10.91
N THR A 24 -6.09 -11.76 10.88
CA THR A 24 -7.07 -10.96 11.63
C THR A 24 -7.69 -9.90 10.72
N TYR A 25 -8.98 -10.04 10.46
CA TYR A 25 -9.76 -9.11 9.67
C TYR A 25 -10.65 -8.27 10.57
N HIS A 26 -10.29 -6.98 10.74
CA HIS A 26 -11.04 -6.05 11.57
C HIS A 26 -12.23 -5.47 10.84
N VAL A 27 -13.43 -5.64 11.39
CA VAL A 27 -14.66 -5.03 10.88
C VAL A 27 -15.22 -4.08 11.93
N VAL A 28 -15.23 -2.79 11.61
CA VAL A 28 -15.77 -1.73 12.47
C VAL A 28 -16.84 -0.95 11.70
N ALA A 29 -17.80 -0.37 12.43
CA ALA A 29 -18.76 0.54 11.83
C ALA A 29 -18.05 1.81 11.38
N ASP A 30 -18.47 2.40 10.24
CA ASP A 30 -17.94 3.70 9.80
C ASP A 30 -18.31 4.80 10.82
N PRO A 31 -17.34 5.41 11.51
CA PRO A 31 -17.61 6.43 12.50
C PRO A 31 -18.07 7.76 11.89
N ASN A 32 -17.86 7.96 10.62
CA ASN A 32 -18.36 9.12 9.89
C ASN A 32 -19.83 8.97 9.51
N ASN A 33 -20.33 7.72 9.43
CA ASN A 33 -21.68 7.38 8.98
C ASN A 33 -21.98 8.03 7.63
N GLU A 34 -21.01 7.98 6.73
CA GLU A 34 -21.09 8.51 5.38
C GLU A 34 -21.50 7.40 4.39
N TYR A 35 -21.95 7.78 3.20
CA TYR A 35 -22.43 6.81 2.21
C TYR A 35 -21.35 5.93 1.57
N ILE A 36 -20.07 6.29 1.73
CA ILE A 36 -18.95 5.58 1.10
C ILE A 36 -18.24 4.62 2.05
N ASP A 37 -18.43 4.73 3.36
CA ASP A 37 -17.85 3.88 4.41
C ASP A 37 -16.32 3.65 4.28
N HIS A 38 -15.56 4.69 3.87
CA HIS A 38 -14.12 4.59 3.63
C HIS A 38 -13.31 4.90 4.87
N ILE A 39 -12.38 3.99 5.22
CA ILE A 39 -11.50 4.15 6.38
C ILE A 39 -10.61 5.40 6.28
N ASP A 40 -10.12 5.75 5.10
CA ASP A 40 -9.24 6.92 4.89
C ASP A 40 -9.90 8.27 5.17
N CYS A 41 -11.23 8.29 5.34
CA CYS A 41 -11.98 9.47 5.79
C CYS A 41 -11.91 9.70 7.30
N TRP A 42 -11.51 8.69 8.10
CA TRP A 42 -11.48 8.80 9.56
C TRP A 42 -10.24 8.19 10.20
N GLY A 43 -9.53 7.30 9.51
CA GLY A 43 -8.37 6.60 10.04
C GLY A 43 -7.35 6.26 8.97
N LYS A 44 -6.13 5.95 9.41
CA LYS A 44 -5.03 5.52 8.54
C LYS A 44 -4.04 4.67 9.30
N PHE A 45 -3.65 3.54 8.75
CA PHE A 45 -2.50 2.81 9.24
C PHE A 45 -1.22 3.53 8.80
N LEU A 46 -0.38 3.88 9.76
CA LEU A 46 0.90 4.55 9.53
C LEU A 46 2.06 3.56 9.46
N SER A 47 1.93 2.45 10.15
CA SER A 47 2.87 1.33 10.16
C SER A 47 2.14 0.06 10.65
N PRO A 48 2.79 -1.11 10.70
CA PRO A 48 2.20 -2.32 11.27
C PRO A 48 1.75 -2.20 12.73
N THR A 49 2.20 -1.17 13.46
CA THR A 49 1.88 -0.97 14.88
C THR A 49 1.30 0.42 15.20
N LYS A 50 1.23 1.32 14.22
CA LYS A 50 0.79 2.69 14.42
C LYS A 50 -0.44 3.01 13.59
N MET A 51 -1.39 3.69 14.20
CA MET A 51 -2.62 4.12 13.55
C MET A 51 -2.91 5.59 13.86
N LEU A 52 -3.36 6.33 12.86
CA LEU A 52 -3.89 7.67 13.00
C LEU A 52 -5.42 7.60 12.94
N ILE A 53 -6.09 8.20 13.92
CA ILE A 53 -7.55 8.34 13.94
C ILE A 53 -7.89 9.82 14.15
N ARG A 54 -8.85 10.32 13.38
CA ARG A 54 -9.32 11.70 13.54
C ARG A 54 -9.88 11.92 14.95
N GLU A 55 -9.77 13.16 15.40
CA GLU A 55 -10.36 13.65 16.65
C GLU A 55 -11.31 14.79 16.34
N VAL A 56 -12.41 14.85 17.06
CA VAL A 56 -13.40 15.91 16.94
C VAL A 56 -13.84 16.36 18.33
N PRO A 57 -14.33 17.59 18.49
CA PRO A 57 -14.82 18.06 19.78
C PRO A 57 -16.05 17.27 20.26
N LEU A 58 -16.24 17.21 21.59
CA LEU A 58 -17.35 16.48 22.22
C LEU A 58 -18.73 16.87 21.68
N SER A 59 -18.89 18.10 21.19
CA SER A 59 -20.14 18.59 20.60
C SER A 59 -20.38 18.12 19.17
N HIS A 60 -19.40 17.47 18.55
CA HIS A 60 -19.51 16.98 17.18
C HIS A 60 -20.41 15.73 17.10
N SER A 61 -21.25 15.66 16.07
CA SER A 61 -22.23 14.57 15.92
C SER A 61 -21.57 13.17 15.82
N GLN A 62 -20.37 13.09 15.33
CA GLN A 62 -19.61 11.83 15.14
C GLN A 62 -18.70 11.48 16.33
N TYR A 63 -18.66 12.30 17.38
CA TYR A 63 -17.73 12.13 18.50
C TYR A 63 -17.78 10.71 19.08
N ASN A 64 -18.97 10.25 19.50
CA ASN A 64 -19.09 8.95 20.15
C ASN A 64 -18.66 7.80 19.26
N MET A 65 -18.99 7.84 17.96
CA MET A 65 -18.64 6.78 17.01
C MET A 65 -17.12 6.74 16.75
N ILE A 66 -16.45 7.90 16.74
CA ILE A 66 -14.98 7.97 16.60
C ILE A 66 -14.32 7.41 17.87
N GLU A 67 -14.82 7.76 19.06
CA GLU A 67 -14.26 7.24 20.31
C GLU A 67 -14.53 5.74 20.50
N ASP A 68 -15.64 5.21 19.97
CA ASP A 68 -15.91 3.76 19.93
C ASP A 68 -14.86 3.02 19.09
N VAL A 69 -14.45 3.58 17.94
CA VAL A 69 -13.39 3.02 17.10
C VAL A 69 -12.04 3.07 17.81
N VAL A 70 -11.72 4.19 18.48
CA VAL A 70 -10.50 4.31 19.29
C VAL A 70 -10.48 3.26 20.41
N SER A 71 -11.59 3.07 21.09
CA SER A 71 -11.74 2.06 22.15
C SER A 71 -11.56 0.65 21.60
N TYR A 72 -12.12 0.36 20.42
CA TYR A 72 -11.94 -0.91 19.76
C TYR A 72 -10.45 -1.20 19.48
N PHE A 73 -9.74 -0.31 18.77
CA PHE A 73 -8.33 -0.52 18.46
C PHE A 73 -7.42 -0.50 19.70
N SER A 74 -7.81 0.20 20.75
CA SER A 74 -7.10 0.15 22.04
C SER A 74 -7.28 -1.19 22.77
N SER A 75 -8.29 -1.99 22.43
CA SER A 75 -8.59 -3.28 23.04
C SER A 75 -8.03 -4.49 22.30
N VAL A 76 -7.59 -4.31 21.06
CA VAL A 76 -7.04 -5.39 20.21
C VAL A 76 -5.55 -5.19 19.99
N LEU A 77 -4.84 -6.28 19.69
CA LEU A 77 -3.41 -6.25 19.42
C LEU A 77 -3.14 -6.09 17.92
N THR A 78 -1.97 -5.58 17.61
CA THR A 78 -1.43 -5.54 16.23
C THR A 78 -1.05 -6.95 15.77
N SER A 79 -0.76 -7.12 14.49
CA SER A 79 -0.21 -8.37 13.94
C SER A 79 1.13 -8.79 14.57
N GLN A 80 1.81 -7.88 15.26
CA GLN A 80 3.04 -8.15 16.00
C GLN A 80 2.79 -8.52 17.47
N GLY A 81 1.53 -8.64 17.89
CA GLY A 81 1.14 -8.97 19.28
C GLY A 81 1.35 -7.83 20.27
N THR A 82 1.50 -6.59 19.82
CA THR A 82 1.67 -5.40 20.65
C THR A 82 0.40 -4.54 20.63
N PRO A 83 0.14 -3.71 21.66
CA PRO A 83 -0.91 -2.71 21.59
C PRO A 83 -0.69 -1.74 20.42
N TRP A 84 -1.77 -1.22 19.85
CA TRP A 84 -1.70 -0.17 18.84
C TRP A 84 -1.22 1.14 19.46
N GLU A 85 -0.28 1.81 18.81
CA GLU A 85 0.10 3.19 19.07
C GLU A 85 -0.83 4.10 18.27
N ILE A 86 -1.83 4.68 18.95
CA ILE A 86 -2.88 5.48 18.32
C ILE A 86 -2.54 6.95 18.40
N TYR A 87 -2.37 7.58 17.26
CA TYR A 87 -2.22 9.02 17.10
C TYR A 87 -3.57 9.66 16.79
N ARG A 88 -3.79 10.88 17.29
CA ARG A 88 -5.06 11.60 17.10
C ARG A 88 -4.80 12.90 16.35
N VAL A 89 -5.54 13.11 15.25
CA VAL A 89 -5.47 14.36 14.48
C VAL A 89 -6.78 15.13 14.58
N ASN A 90 -6.71 16.38 15.02
CA ASN A 90 -7.88 17.20 15.27
C ASN A 90 -8.52 17.68 13.96
N THR A 91 -9.80 17.38 13.78
CA THR A 91 -10.57 17.68 12.56
C THR A 91 -11.95 18.27 12.90
N PRO A 92 -12.02 19.40 13.61
CA PRO A 92 -13.29 19.91 14.14
C PRO A 92 -14.29 20.35 13.05
N SER A 93 -13.83 20.53 11.82
CA SER A 93 -14.66 20.90 10.67
C SER A 93 -14.49 19.89 9.54
N ASN A 94 -14.29 18.61 9.90
CA ASN A 94 -14.13 17.50 8.95
C ASN A 94 -12.98 17.69 7.96
N GLN A 95 -11.84 18.22 8.45
CA GLN A 95 -10.62 18.30 7.64
C GLN A 95 -10.15 16.90 7.26
N PRO A 96 -9.68 16.67 6.00
CA PRO A 96 -9.38 15.36 5.46
C PRO A 96 -7.94 14.89 5.75
N TYR A 97 -7.37 15.22 6.92
CA TYR A 97 -5.96 14.93 7.20
C TYR A 97 -5.62 13.44 7.21
N THR A 98 -6.57 12.57 7.52
CA THR A 98 -6.37 11.11 7.46
C THR A 98 -6.30 10.57 6.03
N ASN A 99 -6.82 11.32 5.06
CA ASN A 99 -6.80 10.97 3.64
C ASN A 99 -5.45 11.35 2.97
N SER A 100 -4.35 11.09 3.66
CA SER A 100 -2.99 11.33 3.23
C SER A 100 -2.44 10.19 2.36
N LEU A 101 -1.37 10.43 1.63
CA LEU A 101 -0.64 9.43 0.87
C LEU A 101 0.74 9.21 1.50
N ILE A 102 1.05 7.96 1.87
CA ILE A 102 2.40 7.55 2.25
C ILE A 102 3.04 6.92 1.01
N LEU A 103 4.16 7.46 0.57
CA LEU A 103 4.89 6.98 -0.60
C LEU A 103 6.39 7.02 -0.29
N ASN A 104 6.99 5.85 -0.14
CA ASN A 104 8.38 5.67 0.28
C ASN A 104 8.66 6.41 1.61
N ASP A 105 9.60 7.36 1.59
CA ASP A 105 10.03 8.18 2.74
C ASP A 105 9.21 9.48 2.91
N LYS A 106 8.13 9.66 2.12
CA LYS A 106 7.30 10.87 2.15
C LYS A 106 5.86 10.58 2.56
N VAL A 107 5.29 11.54 3.26
CA VAL A 107 3.86 11.58 3.57
C VAL A 107 3.27 12.88 3.05
N PHE A 108 2.41 12.77 2.06
CA PHE A 108 1.66 13.90 1.52
C PHE A 108 0.36 14.06 2.30
N VAL A 109 0.22 15.17 3.02
CA VAL A 109 -0.94 15.45 3.87
C VAL A 109 -1.82 16.50 3.19
N PRO A 110 -3.10 16.21 2.91
CA PRO A 110 -3.99 17.21 2.34
C PRO A 110 -4.27 18.33 3.34
N ILE A 111 -3.97 19.57 2.97
CA ILE A 111 -4.20 20.76 3.80
C ILE A 111 -5.24 21.68 3.15
N MET A 112 -5.94 22.46 3.99
CA MET A 112 -7.08 23.27 3.57
C MET A 112 -6.89 24.79 3.80
N ASN A 113 -5.67 25.24 4.08
CA ASN A 113 -5.35 26.61 4.52
C ASN A 113 -6.11 26.99 5.83
N SER A 114 -6.20 26.03 6.73
CA SER A 114 -6.85 26.11 8.02
C SER A 114 -5.81 26.33 9.12
N SER A 115 -6.23 26.94 10.24
CA SER A 115 -5.38 27.01 11.45
C SER A 115 -5.05 25.64 12.05
N TRP A 116 -5.72 24.59 11.63
CA TRP A 116 -5.51 23.21 12.06
C TRP A 116 -4.47 22.45 11.23
N ASP A 117 -4.02 23.02 10.09
CA ASP A 117 -3.06 22.34 9.21
C ASP A 117 -1.71 22.13 9.90
N GLY A 118 -1.17 23.17 10.56
CA GLY A 118 0.09 23.07 11.30
C GLY A 118 0.06 21.97 12.37
N PRO A 119 -0.89 21.99 13.32
CA PRO A 119 -1.06 20.93 14.31
C PRO A 119 -1.22 19.53 13.69
N ALA A 120 -1.90 19.40 12.55
CA ALA A 120 -2.04 18.11 11.86
C ALA A 120 -0.71 17.59 11.32
N LEU A 121 0.13 18.46 10.75
CA LEU A 121 1.48 18.09 10.27
C LEU A 121 2.37 17.64 11.43
N GLU A 122 2.33 18.35 12.58
CA GLU A 122 3.08 17.98 13.79
C GLU A 122 2.71 16.57 14.31
N VAL A 123 1.45 16.16 14.18
CA VAL A 123 1.03 14.80 14.52
C VAL A 123 1.72 13.77 13.62
N TYR A 124 1.78 14.03 12.31
CA TYR A 124 2.47 13.16 11.37
C TYR A 124 3.98 13.11 11.61
N GLU A 125 4.61 14.25 11.89
CA GLU A 125 6.05 14.33 12.23
C GLU A 125 6.37 13.52 13.49
N SER A 126 5.51 13.62 14.51
CA SER A 126 5.65 12.82 15.73
C SER A 126 5.46 11.33 15.49
N ALA A 127 4.46 10.94 14.69
CA ALA A 127 4.15 9.55 14.41
C ALA A 127 5.19 8.88 13.49
N LEU A 128 5.74 9.62 12.55
CA LEU A 128 6.63 9.14 11.48
C LEU A 128 7.93 9.95 11.39
N PRO A 129 8.79 9.94 12.43
CA PRO A 129 9.95 10.81 12.53
C PRO A 129 11.02 10.58 11.44
N ASN A 130 10.96 9.48 10.72
CA ASN A 130 11.88 9.15 9.63
C ASN A 130 11.31 9.47 8.24
N HIS A 131 10.12 10.10 8.17
CA HIS A 131 9.50 10.48 6.90
C HIS A 131 9.52 11.99 6.73
N ILE A 132 9.54 12.43 5.49
CA ILE A 132 9.37 13.82 5.12
C ILE A 132 7.87 14.11 5.02
N ILE A 133 7.37 15.01 5.87
CA ILE A 133 5.96 15.39 5.87
C ILE A 133 5.76 16.57 4.92
N GLU A 134 5.05 16.32 3.82
CA GLU A 134 4.80 17.28 2.75
C GLU A 134 3.35 17.77 2.79
N PRO A 135 3.08 19.03 3.09
CA PRO A 135 1.75 19.60 2.98
C PRO A 135 1.32 19.68 1.51
N PHE A 136 0.13 19.18 1.20
CA PHE A 136 -0.38 19.17 -0.16
C PHE A 136 -1.67 19.96 -0.27
N THR A 137 -1.61 21.09 -0.96
CA THR A 137 -2.75 22.00 -1.16
C THR A 137 -3.65 21.49 -2.28
N GLY A 138 -4.97 21.64 -2.09
CA GLY A 138 -5.95 21.26 -3.10
C GLY A 138 -7.36 21.68 -2.72
N SER A 139 -8.31 21.37 -3.60
CA SER A 139 -9.73 21.51 -3.29
C SER A 139 -10.25 20.17 -2.76
N TRP A 140 -10.15 20.00 -1.44
CA TRP A 140 -10.47 18.77 -0.77
C TRP A 140 -11.88 18.78 -0.17
N GLN A 141 -12.47 17.61 -0.04
CA GLN A 141 -13.69 17.36 0.73
C GLN A 141 -13.38 16.37 1.86
N ALA A 142 -14.22 16.33 2.88
CA ALA A 142 -14.06 15.43 4.02
C ALA A 142 -13.95 13.95 3.61
N THR A 143 -14.64 13.57 2.52
CA THR A 143 -14.76 12.21 2.03
C THR A 143 -14.03 11.98 0.70
N ASP A 144 -13.35 12.98 0.16
CA ASP A 144 -12.62 12.90 -1.10
C ASP A 144 -11.43 13.85 -1.11
N ALA A 145 -10.27 13.32 -0.81
CA ALA A 145 -9.03 14.09 -0.80
C ALA A 145 -7.89 13.34 -1.51
N LEU A 146 -6.67 13.53 -1.07
CA LEU A 146 -5.48 13.12 -1.80
C LEU A 146 -5.44 11.61 -2.06
N HIS A 147 -5.63 10.78 -1.02
CA HIS A 147 -5.54 9.32 -1.15
C HIS A 147 -6.61 8.77 -2.11
N CYS A 148 -7.83 9.30 -2.06
CA CYS A 148 -8.91 8.91 -2.97
C CYS A 148 -8.64 9.25 -4.44
N ARG A 149 -7.75 10.20 -4.72
CA ARG A 149 -7.49 10.75 -6.07
C ARG A 149 -6.17 10.28 -6.67
N VAL A 150 -5.39 9.46 -5.97
CA VAL A 150 -4.14 8.90 -6.49
C VAL A 150 -4.37 7.55 -7.13
N LYS A 151 -3.56 7.25 -8.13
CA LYS A 151 -3.54 5.96 -8.82
C LYS A 151 -2.09 5.52 -9.01
N GLY A 152 -1.79 4.31 -8.54
CA GLY A 152 -0.53 3.65 -8.86
C GLY A 152 -0.50 3.30 -10.36
N ILE A 153 0.52 3.80 -11.06
CA ILE A 153 0.82 3.38 -12.43
C ILE A 153 2.16 2.66 -12.34
N PRO A 154 2.20 1.33 -12.55
CA PRO A 154 3.47 0.60 -12.53
C PRO A 154 4.34 1.12 -13.68
N ASP A 155 5.56 1.53 -13.34
CA ASP A 155 6.59 1.79 -14.35
C ASP A 155 7.16 0.44 -14.79
N LEU A 156 6.71 -0.04 -15.92
CA LEU A 156 7.16 -1.30 -16.49
C LEU A 156 8.66 -1.26 -16.87
N ASN A 157 9.26 -0.06 -17.02
CA ASN A 157 10.69 0.07 -17.23
C ASN A 157 11.49 -0.05 -15.91
N TYR A 158 10.83 0.04 -14.77
CA TYR A 158 11.43 -0.08 -13.44
C TYR A 158 11.43 -1.52 -12.90
N LEU A 159 10.82 -2.44 -13.61
CA LEU A 159 10.99 -3.87 -13.34
C LEU A 159 12.45 -4.19 -13.69
N GLN A 160 13.34 -4.06 -12.72
CA GLN A 160 14.70 -4.54 -12.82
C GLN A 160 14.64 -6.08 -12.78
N PHE A 161 14.36 -6.65 -13.93
CA PHE A 161 14.60 -8.08 -14.09
C PHE A 161 16.11 -8.30 -14.03
N SER A 162 16.52 -9.29 -13.28
CA SER A 162 17.93 -9.67 -13.26
C SER A 162 18.35 -10.11 -14.68
N GLN A 163 19.47 -9.56 -15.18
CA GLN A 163 19.98 -9.98 -16.47
C GLN A 163 20.19 -11.50 -16.46
N GLY A 164 19.59 -12.21 -17.39
CA GLY A 164 19.61 -13.67 -17.45
C GLY A 164 18.37 -14.37 -16.88
N ASP A 165 17.51 -13.70 -16.13
CA ASP A 165 16.21 -14.23 -15.64
C ASP A 165 15.14 -14.06 -16.75
N VAL A 166 15.20 -14.90 -17.76
CA VAL A 166 14.42 -14.75 -19.00
C VAL A 166 12.95 -15.14 -18.82
N ASN A 167 12.67 -16.05 -17.88
CA ASN A 167 11.30 -16.45 -17.55
C ASN A 167 10.63 -15.52 -16.53
N MET A 168 11.41 -14.61 -15.88
CA MET A 168 10.97 -13.59 -14.92
C MET A 168 10.39 -14.21 -13.63
N ASP A 169 11.03 -15.27 -13.10
CA ASP A 169 10.61 -15.94 -11.86
C ASP A 169 11.51 -15.59 -10.65
N ASP A 170 12.37 -14.57 -10.78
CA ASP A 170 13.36 -14.11 -9.80
C ASP A 170 14.51 -15.11 -9.55
N SER A 171 14.69 -16.11 -10.40
CA SER A 171 15.76 -17.10 -10.31
C SER A 171 16.48 -17.23 -11.66
N ILE A 172 17.80 -17.26 -11.68
CA ILE A 172 18.56 -17.55 -12.91
C ILE A 172 18.95 -19.03 -12.89
N ASP A 173 18.26 -19.82 -13.70
CA ASP A 173 18.45 -21.28 -13.73
C ASP A 173 18.35 -21.88 -15.16
N VAL A 174 18.30 -23.21 -15.21
CA VAL A 174 18.24 -23.94 -16.49
C VAL A 174 17.00 -23.60 -17.33
N LEU A 175 15.91 -23.13 -16.70
CA LEU A 175 14.69 -22.76 -17.43
C LEU A 175 14.93 -21.53 -18.31
N ASP A 176 15.74 -20.56 -17.86
CA ASP A 176 16.11 -19.38 -18.64
C ASP A 176 16.94 -19.74 -19.86
N VAL A 177 17.85 -20.70 -19.68
CA VAL A 177 18.60 -21.28 -20.83
C VAL A 177 17.63 -21.89 -21.84
N VAL A 178 16.64 -22.66 -21.38
CA VAL A 178 15.65 -23.29 -22.27
C VAL A 178 14.81 -22.24 -23.00
N PHE A 179 14.36 -21.19 -22.31
CA PHE A 179 13.62 -20.10 -22.94
C PHE A 179 14.44 -19.41 -24.02
N THR A 180 15.70 -19.07 -23.72
CA THR A 180 16.60 -18.40 -24.68
C THR A 180 16.93 -19.30 -25.87
N VAL A 181 17.22 -20.58 -25.65
CA VAL A 181 17.49 -21.55 -26.74
C VAL A 181 16.27 -21.71 -27.65
N ASN A 182 15.06 -21.82 -27.09
CA ASN A 182 13.83 -21.94 -27.88
C ASN A 182 13.62 -20.70 -28.77
N HIS A 183 13.96 -19.51 -28.28
CA HIS A 183 13.94 -18.28 -29.07
C HIS A 183 14.95 -18.33 -30.24
N VAL A 184 16.22 -18.68 -29.94
CA VAL A 184 17.30 -18.79 -30.92
C VAL A 184 16.97 -19.80 -32.03
N LEU A 185 16.32 -20.90 -31.66
CA LEU A 185 15.87 -21.93 -32.62
C LEU A 185 14.57 -21.56 -33.36
N GLY A 186 13.96 -20.40 -33.05
CA GLY A 186 12.71 -19.95 -33.66
C GLY A 186 11.49 -20.78 -33.24
N MET A 187 11.57 -21.52 -32.15
CA MET A 187 10.47 -22.36 -31.63
C MET A 187 9.44 -21.52 -30.89
N ASN A 188 9.89 -20.59 -30.05
CA ASN A 188 9.06 -19.63 -29.31
C ASN A 188 9.70 -18.23 -29.34
N ALA A 189 8.92 -17.22 -29.68
CA ALA A 189 9.39 -15.83 -29.63
C ALA A 189 9.37 -15.29 -28.20
N LEU A 190 10.45 -14.66 -27.77
CA LEU A 190 10.50 -13.89 -26.53
C LEU A 190 9.76 -12.55 -26.70
N SER A 191 9.17 -12.04 -25.64
CA SER A 191 8.63 -10.68 -25.57
C SER A 191 9.76 -9.64 -25.60
N ALA A 192 9.43 -8.37 -25.83
CA ALA A 192 10.43 -7.29 -25.86
C ALA A 192 11.25 -7.19 -24.57
N ASN A 193 10.63 -7.37 -23.41
CA ASN A 193 11.31 -7.37 -22.11
C ASN A 193 12.24 -8.59 -21.97
N GLN A 194 11.78 -9.77 -22.35
CA GLN A 194 12.57 -10.99 -22.30
C GLN A 194 13.79 -10.92 -23.23
N ILE A 195 13.66 -10.28 -24.41
CA ILE A 195 14.78 -10.03 -25.31
C ILE A 195 15.86 -9.18 -24.62
N GLN A 196 15.47 -8.09 -23.94
CA GLN A 196 16.41 -7.27 -23.19
C GLN A 196 17.14 -8.03 -22.08
N ILE A 197 16.43 -8.91 -21.39
CA ILE A 197 16.98 -9.72 -20.29
C ILE A 197 17.87 -10.84 -20.81
N ALA A 198 17.53 -11.42 -21.96
CA ALA A 198 18.25 -12.50 -22.60
C ALA A 198 19.52 -12.03 -23.36
N ASP A 199 19.56 -10.75 -23.79
CA ASP A 199 20.71 -10.15 -24.45
C ASP A 199 21.81 -9.81 -23.42
N MET A 200 22.60 -10.80 -23.10
CA MET A 200 23.62 -10.75 -22.03
C MET A 200 24.82 -9.88 -22.39
N ASN A 201 25.13 -9.74 -23.68
CA ASN A 201 26.26 -8.96 -24.17
C ASN A 201 25.89 -7.56 -24.66
N ASN A 202 24.57 -7.21 -24.65
CA ASN A 202 24.00 -5.95 -25.10
C ASN A 202 24.33 -5.61 -26.55
N ASP A 203 24.40 -6.60 -27.44
CA ASP A 203 24.61 -6.39 -28.87
C ASP A 203 23.31 -6.25 -29.68
N SER A 204 22.16 -6.29 -28.97
CA SER A 204 20.78 -6.22 -29.53
C SER A 204 20.36 -7.46 -30.32
N ILE A 205 21.08 -8.57 -30.20
CA ILE A 205 20.78 -9.83 -30.88
C ILE A 205 20.85 -10.98 -29.88
N VAL A 206 19.71 -11.58 -29.55
CA VAL A 206 19.71 -12.80 -28.72
C VAL A 206 20.14 -14.00 -29.55
N ASN A 207 21.29 -14.59 -29.19
CA ASN A 207 21.90 -15.69 -29.91
C ASN A 207 22.63 -16.68 -28.96
N ILE A 208 23.42 -17.61 -29.53
CA ILE A 208 24.10 -18.63 -28.72
C ILE A 208 25.15 -18.07 -27.75
N LEU A 209 25.69 -16.87 -28.00
CA LEU A 209 26.65 -16.24 -27.10
C LEU A 209 26.00 -15.82 -25.79
N ASP A 210 24.72 -15.39 -25.85
CA ASP A 210 23.95 -15.03 -24.67
C ASP A 210 23.60 -16.28 -23.87
N VAL A 211 23.19 -17.36 -24.53
CA VAL A 211 22.96 -18.66 -23.90
C VAL A 211 24.17 -19.09 -23.09
N ILE A 212 25.38 -18.97 -23.65
CA ILE A 212 26.63 -19.32 -22.97
C ILE A 212 26.84 -18.44 -21.72
N GLN A 213 26.51 -17.15 -21.80
CA GLN A 213 26.64 -16.25 -20.65
C GLN A 213 25.64 -16.58 -19.54
N ILE A 214 24.39 -16.89 -19.86
CA ILE A 214 23.39 -17.33 -18.87
C ILE A 214 23.88 -18.64 -18.20
N VAL A 215 24.35 -19.62 -18.99
CA VAL A 215 24.93 -20.86 -18.43
C VAL A 215 26.09 -20.56 -17.49
N ASN A 216 26.98 -19.64 -17.84
CA ASN A 216 28.11 -19.26 -16.98
C ASN A 216 27.64 -18.60 -15.66
N LEU A 217 26.53 -17.86 -15.66
CA LEU A 217 25.95 -17.33 -14.42
C LEU A 217 25.42 -18.43 -13.48
N ILE A 218 24.90 -19.53 -14.08
CA ILE A 218 24.33 -20.63 -13.31
C ILE A 218 25.41 -21.52 -12.69
N ILE A 219 26.52 -21.74 -13.39
CA ILE A 219 27.60 -22.64 -12.93
C ILE A 219 28.74 -21.94 -12.16
N GLY A 220 28.74 -20.60 -12.12
CA GLY A 220 29.69 -19.77 -11.34
C GLY A 220 31.01 -19.55 -12.05
#